data_168a0a71fef809d2d716763c060977ad
#
_entry.id   168a0a71fef809d2d716763c060977ad
#
_cell.length_a   1.000
_cell.length_b   1.000
_cell.length_c   1.000
_cell.angle_alpha   90.00
_cell.angle_beta   90.00
_cell.angle_gamma   90.00
#
_symmetry.space_group_name_H-M   'P 1'
#
loop_
_entity.id
_entity.type
_entity.pdbx_description
1 polymer ?
#
loop_
_entity_poly.entity_id
_entity_poly.type
_entity_poly.pdbx_seq_one_letter_code
_entity_poly.pdbx_strand_id
1 'polypeptide(L)'
;MTSRDVARAAGVSQATVSLVLGDKWRGRVSERTAGAVREAAADLGYRPNLAARDLRLGRTRTALLVVPALTNEFFARVHTGAARVAAEHGFGVVIYPSPEGVGRARDPFDSSRTALDGVIASSMAADALVAMRAGGLPLVMLDSDPAGPEAAATVNIDVADGMRQVTEHLLAQGHRRFLHLAPAVDSWTFHVRADALAGALRAVPDAAVRTETSALTVDAARQAAERALTGPGPRPTALVCDDDILAAGACKAVRRLGLRVPEDVSVSGFDDLSLATAVEPELTTVRLPAEEVGARGMAALLAVLENRPPESVALPVELIVRGSTARAAD
;
A
#
# COMPACT_ATOMS: atom_id res chain seq x y z
N MET A 1 -6.42 -40.67 -2.99
CA MET A 1 -5.32 -41.19 -2.12
C MET A 1 -5.28 -40.41 -0.84
N THR A 2 -5.05 -41.05 0.29
CA THR A 2 -5.09 -40.49 1.65
C THR A 2 -3.74 -40.71 2.37
N SER A 3 -3.52 -39.99 3.47
CA SER A 3 -2.34 -40.23 4.31
C SER A 3 -2.29 -41.66 4.90
N ARG A 4 -3.46 -42.34 5.00
CA ARG A 4 -3.54 -43.77 5.39
C ARG A 4 -2.96 -44.70 4.32
N ASP A 5 -3.18 -44.37 3.05
CA ASP A 5 -2.66 -45.17 1.93
C ASP A 5 -1.14 -45.06 1.87
N VAL A 6 -0.58 -43.83 2.07
CA VAL A 6 0.86 -43.63 2.18
C VAL A 6 1.45 -44.37 3.39
N ALA A 7 0.77 -44.31 4.54
CA ALA A 7 1.22 -45.00 5.77
C ALA A 7 1.30 -46.53 5.54
N ARG A 8 0.30 -47.09 4.85
CA ARG A 8 0.28 -48.52 4.48
C ARG A 8 1.39 -48.88 3.52
N ALA A 9 1.59 -48.07 2.47
CA ALA A 9 2.63 -48.32 1.48
C ALA A 9 4.07 -48.21 2.06
N ALA A 10 4.31 -47.24 2.96
CA ALA A 10 5.57 -47.03 3.61
C ALA A 10 5.81 -47.91 4.85
N GLY A 11 4.82 -48.72 5.28
CA GLY A 11 4.92 -49.58 6.47
C GLY A 11 5.05 -48.83 7.80
N VAL A 12 4.45 -47.61 7.91
CA VAL A 12 4.58 -46.73 9.07
C VAL A 12 3.22 -46.27 9.59
N SER A 13 3.20 -45.58 10.74
CA SER A 13 1.98 -44.98 11.26
C SER A 13 1.62 -43.69 10.46
N GLN A 14 0.32 -43.34 10.47
CA GLN A 14 -0.16 -42.08 9.87
C GLN A 14 0.46 -40.86 10.54
N ALA A 15 0.82 -40.95 11.83
CA ALA A 15 1.56 -39.91 12.55
C ALA A 15 2.96 -39.72 11.98
N THR A 16 3.66 -40.82 11.64
CA THR A 16 4.98 -40.77 11.00
C THR A 16 4.91 -40.12 9.63
N VAL A 17 3.89 -40.46 8.81
CA VAL A 17 3.65 -39.77 7.51
C VAL A 17 3.45 -38.27 7.72
N SER A 18 2.66 -37.87 8.71
CA SER A 18 2.43 -36.44 9.02
C SER A 18 3.68 -35.72 9.48
N LEU A 19 4.55 -36.36 10.26
CA LEU A 19 5.83 -35.80 10.68
C LEU A 19 6.78 -35.62 9.50
N VAL A 20 6.89 -36.63 8.62
CA VAL A 20 7.81 -36.60 7.48
C VAL A 20 7.36 -35.58 6.43
N LEU A 21 6.11 -35.62 6.01
CA LEU A 21 5.58 -34.71 4.98
C LEU A 21 5.35 -33.30 5.51
N GLY A 22 5.34 -33.10 6.85
CA GLY A 22 5.32 -31.80 7.51
C GLY A 22 6.70 -31.26 7.91
N ASP A 23 7.79 -31.89 7.43
CA ASP A 23 9.20 -31.57 7.72
C ASP A 23 9.57 -31.46 9.23
N LYS A 24 8.80 -32.17 10.09
CA LYS A 24 9.02 -32.23 11.55
C LYS A 24 9.63 -33.56 12.01
N TRP A 25 10.26 -34.27 11.11
CA TRP A 25 10.74 -35.64 11.31
C TRP A 25 12.16 -35.71 11.89
N ARG A 26 12.98 -34.67 11.71
CA ARG A 26 14.37 -34.65 12.17
C ARG A 26 14.45 -34.85 13.68
N GLY A 27 15.30 -35.81 14.09
CA GLY A 27 15.45 -36.23 15.49
C GLY A 27 14.32 -37.13 16.03
N ARG A 28 13.29 -37.44 15.21
CA ARG A 28 12.11 -38.26 15.62
C ARG A 28 11.89 -39.48 14.74
N VAL A 29 12.37 -39.43 13.49
CA VAL A 29 12.22 -40.49 12.50
C VAL A 29 13.56 -40.64 11.80
N SER A 30 13.98 -41.89 11.49
CA SER A 30 15.21 -42.12 10.74
C SER A 30 15.15 -41.59 9.30
N GLU A 31 16.28 -41.23 8.72
CA GLU A 31 16.35 -40.78 7.32
C GLU A 31 15.82 -41.84 6.35
N ARG A 32 16.12 -43.12 6.60
CA ARG A 32 15.61 -44.25 5.83
C ARG A 32 14.07 -44.27 5.82
N THR A 33 13.43 -44.10 6.98
CA THR A 33 12.00 -44.10 7.10
C THR A 33 11.41 -42.85 6.44
N ALA A 34 12.06 -41.70 6.59
CA ALA A 34 11.63 -40.47 5.94
C ALA A 34 11.72 -40.59 4.40
N GLY A 35 12.75 -41.24 3.86
CA GLY A 35 12.88 -41.56 2.45
C GLY A 35 11.73 -42.43 1.94
N ALA A 36 11.49 -43.55 2.61
CA ALA A 36 10.40 -44.48 2.24
C ALA A 36 8.98 -43.79 2.22
N VAL A 37 8.72 -42.87 3.16
CA VAL A 37 7.47 -42.13 3.20
C VAL A 37 7.36 -41.17 2.01
N ARG A 38 8.44 -40.47 1.66
CA ARG A 38 8.45 -39.54 0.49
C ARG A 38 8.27 -40.30 -0.84
N GLU A 39 8.96 -41.43 -0.99
CA GLU A 39 8.83 -42.30 -2.15
C GLU A 39 7.39 -42.83 -2.28
N ALA A 40 6.83 -43.40 -1.24
CA ALA A 40 5.45 -43.86 -1.24
C ALA A 40 4.43 -42.74 -1.52
N ALA A 41 4.68 -41.52 -1.02
CA ALA A 41 3.81 -40.38 -1.31
C ALA A 41 3.90 -39.96 -2.79
N ALA A 42 5.10 -39.98 -3.39
CA ALA A 42 5.33 -39.66 -4.80
C ALA A 42 4.66 -40.71 -5.72
N ASP A 43 4.88 -42.00 -5.45
CA ASP A 43 4.32 -43.11 -6.24
C ASP A 43 2.77 -43.11 -6.23
N LEU A 44 2.18 -42.75 -5.10
CA LEU A 44 0.72 -42.65 -4.96
C LEU A 44 0.14 -41.31 -5.42
N GLY A 45 0.99 -40.38 -5.90
CA GLY A 45 0.55 -39.01 -6.22
C GLY A 45 -0.08 -38.27 -5.06
N TYR A 46 0.24 -38.67 -3.81
CA TYR A 46 -0.31 -38.07 -2.61
C TYR A 46 0.35 -36.72 -2.31
N ARG A 47 -0.46 -35.69 -2.25
CA ARG A 47 -0.07 -34.37 -1.70
C ARG A 47 -0.80 -34.16 -0.38
N PRO A 48 -0.08 -33.75 0.71
CA PRO A 48 -0.75 -33.37 1.94
C PRO A 48 -1.81 -32.32 1.67
N ASN A 49 -3.04 -32.57 2.10
CA ASN A 49 -4.08 -31.55 2.04
C ASN A 49 -3.83 -30.54 3.17
N LEU A 50 -3.07 -29.48 2.84
CA LEU A 50 -2.74 -28.42 3.78
C LEU A 50 -4.01 -27.74 4.30
N ALA A 51 -5.01 -27.54 3.44
CA ALA A 51 -6.29 -26.96 3.82
C ALA A 51 -7.01 -27.79 4.88
N ALA A 52 -7.03 -29.14 4.78
CA ALA A 52 -7.62 -30.00 5.78
C ALA A 52 -6.81 -30.06 7.10
N ARG A 53 -5.51 -29.80 7.04
CA ARG A 53 -4.64 -29.67 8.22
C ARG A 53 -4.90 -28.34 8.92
N ASP A 54 -4.95 -27.27 8.15
CA ASP A 54 -5.10 -25.91 8.65
C ASP A 54 -6.52 -25.70 9.20
N LEU A 55 -7.54 -26.32 8.57
CA LEU A 55 -8.92 -26.38 9.10
C LEU A 55 -8.99 -27.05 10.50
N ARG A 56 -8.16 -28.09 10.74
CA ARG A 56 -8.06 -28.73 12.07
C ARG A 56 -7.33 -27.86 13.09
N LEU A 57 -6.46 -26.97 12.65
CA LEU A 57 -5.73 -26.04 13.50
C LEU A 57 -6.48 -24.72 13.67
N GLY A 58 -7.63 -24.53 12.98
CA GLY A 58 -8.41 -23.28 12.99
C GLY A 58 -7.66 -22.07 12.40
N ARG A 59 -6.62 -22.33 11.59
CA ARG A 59 -5.81 -21.26 10.95
C ARG A 59 -5.51 -21.65 9.52
N THR A 60 -5.70 -20.73 8.59
CA THR A 60 -5.44 -20.93 7.16
C THR A 60 -4.08 -20.40 6.73
N ARG A 61 -3.43 -19.64 7.59
CA ARG A 61 -2.16 -18.93 7.32
C ARG A 61 -2.24 -18.06 6.08
N THR A 62 -3.36 -17.40 5.93
CA THR A 62 -3.60 -16.50 4.81
C THR A 62 -4.07 -15.15 5.33
N ALA A 63 -3.34 -14.10 5.00
CA ALA A 63 -3.72 -12.71 5.23
C ALA A 63 -4.30 -12.12 3.93
N LEU A 64 -5.31 -11.27 4.05
CA LEU A 64 -5.86 -10.50 2.96
C LEU A 64 -5.29 -9.09 3.00
N LEU A 65 -4.72 -8.62 1.90
CA LEU A 65 -4.32 -7.23 1.70
C LEU A 65 -5.33 -6.55 0.77
N VAL A 66 -6.06 -5.58 1.32
CA VAL A 66 -7.07 -4.81 0.58
C VAL A 66 -6.50 -3.46 0.17
N VAL A 67 -6.52 -3.17 -1.13
CA VAL A 67 -5.98 -1.95 -1.72
C VAL A 67 -6.98 -1.31 -2.68
N PRO A 68 -6.93 0.01 -2.95
CA PRO A 68 -7.90 0.65 -3.84
C PRO A 68 -7.72 0.21 -5.30
N ALA A 69 -6.48 0.04 -5.76
CA ALA A 69 -6.18 -0.32 -7.14
C ALA A 69 -4.79 -0.99 -7.24
N LEU A 70 -4.55 -1.69 -8.35
CA LEU A 70 -3.23 -2.26 -8.68
C LEU A 70 -2.46 -1.40 -9.70
N THR A 71 -3.04 -0.31 -10.15
CA THR A 71 -2.42 0.60 -11.13
C THR A 71 -1.41 1.57 -10.51
N ASN A 72 -1.42 1.72 -9.18
CA ASN A 72 -0.41 2.47 -8.45
C ASN A 72 0.65 1.51 -7.89
N GLU A 73 1.91 1.70 -8.28
CA GLU A 73 3.07 0.89 -7.90
C GLU A 73 3.27 0.83 -6.36
N PHE A 74 2.86 1.86 -5.63
CA PHE A 74 2.95 1.89 -4.17
C PHE A 74 2.35 0.64 -3.54
N PHE A 75 1.15 0.21 -3.96
CA PHE A 75 0.49 -0.96 -3.40
C PHE A 75 1.16 -2.29 -3.78
N ALA A 76 1.81 -2.35 -4.93
CA ALA A 76 2.63 -3.51 -5.30
C ALA A 76 3.85 -3.65 -4.38
N ARG A 77 4.50 -2.54 -4.04
CA ARG A 77 5.61 -2.51 -3.06
C ARG A 77 5.13 -2.84 -1.65
N VAL A 78 3.96 -2.33 -1.23
CA VAL A 78 3.33 -2.72 0.06
C VAL A 78 3.11 -4.22 0.12
N HIS A 79 2.55 -4.82 -0.95
CA HIS A 79 2.38 -6.28 -1.02
C HIS A 79 3.72 -7.01 -0.92
N THR A 80 4.77 -6.54 -1.58
CA THR A 80 6.11 -7.16 -1.52
C THR A 80 6.63 -7.21 -0.08
N GLY A 81 6.53 -6.11 0.66
CA GLY A 81 6.95 -6.06 2.07
C GLY A 81 6.12 -6.99 2.97
N ALA A 82 4.79 -6.99 2.80
CA ALA A 82 3.89 -7.86 3.54
C ALA A 82 4.16 -9.35 3.25
N ALA A 83 4.33 -9.71 1.97
CA ALA A 83 4.59 -11.08 1.54
C ALA A 83 5.92 -11.62 2.05
N ARG A 84 6.96 -10.77 2.13
CA ARG A 84 8.26 -11.14 2.70
C ARG A 84 8.13 -11.55 4.16
N VAL A 85 7.49 -10.73 4.99
CA VAL A 85 7.28 -11.03 6.41
C VAL A 85 6.34 -12.23 6.59
N ALA A 86 5.29 -12.33 5.78
CA ALA A 86 4.37 -13.47 5.80
C ALA A 86 5.12 -14.80 5.54
N ALA A 87 6.00 -14.84 4.52
CA ALA A 87 6.74 -16.04 4.16
C ALA A 87 7.65 -16.53 5.29
N GLU A 88 8.30 -15.64 6.04
CA GLU A 88 9.13 -15.97 7.20
C GLU A 88 8.35 -16.70 8.30
N HIS A 89 7.02 -16.44 8.38
CA HIS A 89 6.11 -17.04 9.36
C HIS A 89 5.21 -18.14 8.79
N GLY A 90 5.44 -18.52 7.53
CA GLY A 90 4.67 -19.55 6.83
C GLY A 90 3.23 -19.12 6.49
N PHE A 91 3.01 -17.81 6.30
CA PHE A 91 1.77 -17.23 5.82
C PHE A 91 1.86 -16.90 4.32
N GLY A 92 0.70 -16.88 3.66
CA GLY A 92 0.51 -16.27 2.34
C GLY A 92 -0.22 -14.94 2.45
N VAL A 93 -0.01 -14.05 1.47
CA VAL A 93 -0.75 -12.80 1.34
C VAL A 93 -1.52 -12.82 0.02
N VAL A 94 -2.85 -12.69 0.10
CA VAL A 94 -3.71 -12.50 -1.08
C VAL A 94 -4.04 -11.02 -1.19
N ILE A 95 -3.84 -10.45 -2.37
CA ILE A 95 -4.19 -9.05 -2.62
C ILE A 95 -5.59 -8.96 -3.24
N TYR A 96 -6.41 -8.04 -2.74
CA TYR A 96 -7.74 -7.75 -3.26
C TYR A 96 -7.84 -6.26 -3.62
N PRO A 97 -7.93 -5.93 -4.90
CA PRO A 97 -8.20 -4.55 -5.31
C PRO A 97 -9.70 -4.25 -5.15
N SER A 98 -10.00 -3.12 -4.51
CA SER A 98 -11.34 -2.58 -4.33
C SER A 98 -11.41 -1.20 -4.96
N PRO A 99 -11.63 -1.10 -6.27
CA PRO A 99 -11.74 0.19 -6.95
C PRO A 99 -12.99 0.93 -6.51
N GLU A 100 -12.84 2.24 -6.34
CA GLU A 100 -13.97 3.12 -6.06
C GLU A 100 -15.03 3.06 -7.17
N GLY A 101 -16.30 3.24 -6.78
CA GLY A 101 -17.40 3.35 -7.74
C GLY A 101 -17.93 2.03 -8.29
N VAL A 102 -17.38 0.88 -7.90
CA VAL A 102 -17.91 -0.43 -8.34
C VAL A 102 -19.12 -0.87 -7.51
N GLY A 103 -19.61 -0.03 -6.61
CA GLY A 103 -20.72 -0.30 -5.72
C GLY A 103 -20.35 -1.28 -4.59
N ARG A 104 -21.30 -1.54 -3.69
CA ARG A 104 -21.10 -2.58 -2.66
C ARG A 104 -20.87 -3.92 -3.35
N ALA A 105 -19.60 -4.24 -3.59
CA ALA A 105 -19.25 -5.59 -3.98
C ALA A 105 -19.87 -6.53 -2.93
N ARG A 106 -20.60 -7.55 -3.37
CA ARG A 106 -20.83 -8.71 -2.49
C ARG A 106 -19.46 -9.09 -1.98
N ASP A 107 -19.33 -9.22 -0.66
CA ASP A 107 -18.07 -9.67 -0.06
C ASP A 107 -17.58 -10.89 -0.88
N PRO A 108 -16.55 -10.76 -1.71
CA PRO A 108 -16.12 -11.87 -2.56
C PRO A 108 -15.59 -13.03 -1.72
N PHE A 109 -15.41 -12.79 -0.42
CA PHE A 109 -14.90 -13.74 0.56
C PHE A 109 -15.97 -14.23 1.53
N ASP A 110 -17.25 -13.88 1.34
CA ASP A 110 -18.34 -14.36 2.21
C ASP A 110 -18.37 -15.91 2.30
N SER A 111 -18.10 -16.58 1.18
CA SER A 111 -17.90 -18.03 1.13
C SER A 111 -16.51 -18.50 1.58
N SER A 112 -15.54 -17.61 1.71
CA SER A 112 -14.12 -17.89 2.00
C SER A 112 -13.66 -17.32 3.33
N ARG A 113 -14.57 -16.79 4.17
CA ARG A 113 -14.24 -16.23 5.51
C ARG A 113 -13.50 -17.25 6.38
N THR A 114 -13.76 -18.54 6.20
CA THR A 114 -13.02 -19.62 6.83
C THR A 114 -11.61 -19.83 6.26
N ALA A 115 -11.25 -19.13 5.18
CA ALA A 115 -9.98 -19.26 4.49
C ALA A 115 -9.00 -18.10 4.76
N LEU A 116 -9.33 -17.17 5.67
CA LEU A 116 -8.52 -16.02 6.02
C LEU A 116 -8.34 -15.94 7.54
N ASP A 117 -7.13 -15.56 7.98
CA ASP A 117 -6.83 -15.37 9.40
C ASP A 117 -6.93 -13.89 9.81
N GLY A 118 -6.81 -12.97 8.87
CA GLY A 118 -6.92 -11.54 9.13
C GLY A 118 -6.77 -10.67 7.90
N VAL A 119 -6.98 -9.37 8.08
CA VAL A 119 -7.05 -8.37 7.02
C VAL A 119 -6.05 -7.25 7.31
N ILE A 120 -5.32 -6.84 6.27
CA ILE A 120 -4.54 -5.61 6.23
C ILE A 120 -5.21 -4.74 5.15
N ALA A 121 -5.55 -3.50 5.44
CA ALA A 121 -6.30 -2.69 4.48
C ALA A 121 -5.86 -1.24 4.44
N SER A 122 -5.78 -0.69 3.24
CA SER A 122 -5.59 0.75 3.02
C SER A 122 -6.87 1.52 3.35
N SER A 123 -6.74 2.70 3.96
CA SER A 123 -7.87 3.61 4.19
C SER A 123 -8.56 4.03 2.89
N MET A 124 -7.85 4.04 1.78
CA MET A 124 -8.38 4.35 0.46
C MET A 124 -9.31 3.26 -0.10
N ALA A 125 -9.41 2.10 0.54
CA ALA A 125 -10.29 0.99 0.17
C ALA A 125 -11.52 0.88 1.11
N ALA A 126 -12.02 2.01 1.62
CA ALA A 126 -13.04 2.08 2.67
C ALA A 126 -14.33 1.31 2.34
N ASP A 127 -14.80 1.33 1.08
CA ASP A 127 -16.03 0.64 0.67
C ASP A 127 -15.94 -0.89 0.84
N ALA A 128 -14.78 -1.48 0.57
CA ALA A 128 -14.56 -2.91 0.80
C ALA A 128 -14.50 -3.24 2.30
N LEU A 129 -13.96 -2.33 3.11
CA LEU A 129 -13.85 -2.50 4.55
C LEU A 129 -15.21 -2.59 5.24
N VAL A 130 -16.19 -1.81 4.81
CA VAL A 130 -17.56 -1.85 5.35
C VAL A 130 -18.17 -3.26 5.18
N ALA A 131 -17.93 -3.92 4.05
CA ALA A 131 -18.40 -5.27 3.79
C ALA A 131 -17.65 -6.33 4.63
N MET A 132 -16.34 -6.13 4.86
CA MET A 132 -15.49 -7.10 5.58
C MET A 132 -15.59 -7.02 7.10
N ARG A 133 -15.93 -5.84 7.65
CA ARG A 133 -16.08 -5.61 9.11
C ARG A 133 -17.08 -6.56 9.78
N ALA A 134 -18.12 -6.96 9.06
CA ALA A 134 -19.11 -7.92 9.56
C ALA A 134 -18.54 -9.33 9.86
N GLY A 135 -17.27 -9.61 9.45
CA GLY A 135 -16.67 -10.94 9.55
C GLY A 135 -15.94 -11.26 10.85
N GLY A 136 -15.67 -10.27 11.71
CA GLY A 136 -14.97 -10.48 12.99
C GLY A 136 -13.47 -10.85 12.86
N LEU A 137 -12.87 -10.72 11.67
CA LEU A 137 -11.44 -10.97 11.47
C LEU A 137 -10.60 -9.81 12.04
N PRO A 138 -9.41 -10.10 12.59
CA PRO A 138 -8.46 -9.07 12.98
C PRO A 138 -8.15 -8.14 11.79
N LEU A 139 -8.18 -6.83 12.03
CA LEU A 139 -7.96 -5.80 11.03
C LEU A 139 -6.79 -4.90 11.43
N VAL A 140 -5.81 -4.77 10.53
CA VAL A 140 -4.75 -3.76 10.59
C VAL A 140 -4.99 -2.75 9.49
N MET A 141 -5.03 -1.47 9.85
CA MET A 141 -5.21 -0.38 8.88
C MET A 141 -3.87 0.21 8.46
N LEU A 142 -3.76 0.50 7.17
CA LEU A 142 -2.63 1.24 6.61
C LEU A 142 -3.09 2.64 6.24
N ASP A 143 -2.31 3.64 6.66
CA ASP A 143 -2.49 5.04 6.33
C ASP A 143 -3.92 5.55 6.63
N SER A 144 -4.34 5.37 7.88
CA SER A 144 -5.69 5.67 8.36
C SER A 144 -5.67 6.52 9.60
N ASP A 145 -6.83 7.13 9.93
CA ASP A 145 -6.99 7.89 11.18
C ASP A 145 -6.67 7.01 12.39
N PRO A 146 -5.63 7.36 13.19
CA PRO A 146 -5.29 6.61 14.40
C PRO A 146 -6.39 6.64 15.48
N ALA A 147 -7.28 7.64 15.45
CA ALA A 147 -8.43 7.74 16.33
C ALA A 147 -9.64 6.94 15.82
N GLY A 148 -9.54 6.34 14.65
CA GLY A 148 -10.58 5.51 14.06
C GLY A 148 -10.88 4.27 14.92
N PRO A 149 -12.15 3.92 15.16
CA PRO A 149 -12.56 3.10 16.31
C PRO A 149 -12.37 1.58 16.17
N GLU A 150 -11.81 1.04 15.08
CA GLU A 150 -12.05 -0.38 14.81
C GLU A 150 -10.84 -1.20 14.33
N ALA A 151 -9.65 -0.62 14.23
CA ALA A 151 -8.45 -1.39 13.86
C ALA A 151 -7.74 -1.92 15.12
N ALA A 152 -7.23 -3.15 15.04
CA ALA A 152 -6.37 -3.71 16.08
C ALA A 152 -5.02 -2.97 16.15
N ALA A 153 -4.57 -2.43 15.01
CA ALA A 153 -3.39 -1.57 14.88
C ALA A 153 -3.48 -0.69 13.64
N THR A 154 -2.70 0.40 13.63
CA THR A 154 -2.52 1.27 12.47
C THR A 154 -1.04 1.36 12.12
N VAL A 155 -0.73 1.30 10.82
CA VAL A 155 0.60 1.57 10.28
C VAL A 155 0.48 2.75 9.34
N ASN A 156 0.95 3.90 9.81
CA ASN A 156 0.82 5.16 9.11
C ASN A 156 2.17 5.62 8.54
N ILE A 157 2.10 6.55 7.62
CA ILE A 157 3.23 7.26 7.04
C ILE A 157 3.13 8.71 7.52
N ASP A 158 4.24 9.35 7.85
CA ASP A 158 4.25 10.76 8.23
C ASP A 158 4.11 11.66 6.99
N VAL A 159 2.94 11.55 6.35
CA VAL A 159 2.61 12.32 5.14
C VAL A 159 2.50 13.82 5.41
N ALA A 160 2.20 14.20 6.67
CA ALA A 160 2.19 15.61 7.09
C ALA A 160 3.60 16.19 7.01
N ASP A 161 4.60 15.47 7.53
CA ASP A 161 6.00 15.89 7.44
C ASP A 161 6.47 15.92 5.98
N GLY A 162 6.09 14.94 5.17
CA GLY A 162 6.41 14.93 3.74
C GLY A 162 5.88 16.15 3.00
N MET A 163 4.62 16.51 3.24
CA MET A 163 4.02 17.70 2.64
C MET A 163 4.67 18.98 3.16
N ARG A 164 5.05 19.02 4.44
CA ARG A 164 5.81 20.13 5.01
C ARG A 164 7.17 20.28 4.32
N GLN A 165 7.94 19.20 4.13
CA GLN A 165 9.24 19.22 3.45
C GLN A 165 9.13 19.79 2.03
N VAL A 166 8.14 19.33 1.24
CA VAL A 166 7.87 19.87 -0.12
C VAL A 166 7.56 21.36 -0.07
N THR A 167 6.67 21.75 0.85
CA THR A 167 6.22 23.15 0.95
C THR A 167 7.38 24.07 1.34
N GLU A 168 8.17 23.69 2.34
CA GLU A 168 9.35 24.45 2.78
C GLU A 168 10.40 24.57 1.67
N HIS A 169 10.64 23.50 0.91
CA HIS A 169 11.53 23.50 -0.24
C HIS A 169 11.10 24.54 -1.29
N LEU A 170 9.82 24.53 -1.66
CA LEU A 170 9.30 25.47 -2.66
C LEU A 170 9.26 26.92 -2.14
N LEU A 171 8.91 27.12 -0.86
CA LEU A 171 8.96 28.43 -0.22
C LEU A 171 10.39 29.01 -0.17
N ALA A 172 11.39 28.18 0.13
CA ALA A 172 12.80 28.56 0.11
C ALA A 172 13.29 28.96 -1.29
N GLN A 173 12.67 28.43 -2.34
CA GLN A 173 12.90 28.81 -3.73
C GLN A 173 12.14 30.08 -4.17
N GLY A 174 11.38 30.71 -3.27
CA GLY A 174 10.70 31.97 -3.51
C GLY A 174 9.27 31.84 -4.02
N HIS A 175 8.74 30.63 -4.16
CA HIS A 175 7.35 30.46 -4.58
C HIS A 175 6.37 31.02 -3.54
N ARG A 176 5.30 31.69 -4.01
CA ARG A 176 4.20 32.23 -3.20
C ARG A 176 2.83 31.90 -3.77
N ARG A 177 2.74 31.52 -5.04
CA ARG A 177 1.50 31.16 -5.72
C ARG A 177 1.50 29.67 -6.03
N PHE A 178 0.70 28.94 -5.26
CA PHE A 178 0.64 27.48 -5.31
C PHE A 178 -0.66 26.98 -5.94
N LEU A 179 -0.56 25.88 -6.66
CA LEU A 179 -1.67 25.01 -6.99
C LEU A 179 -1.47 23.69 -6.27
N HIS A 180 -2.41 23.29 -5.45
CA HIS A 180 -2.51 21.95 -4.90
C HIS A 180 -3.34 21.09 -5.87
N LEU A 181 -2.76 20.07 -6.45
CA LEU A 181 -3.44 19.11 -7.30
C LEU A 181 -3.67 17.83 -6.50
N ALA A 182 -4.90 17.72 -5.97
CA ALA A 182 -5.31 16.64 -5.08
C ALA A 182 -6.10 15.55 -5.84
N PRO A 183 -6.08 14.30 -5.40
CA PRO A 183 -6.96 13.27 -5.95
C PRO A 183 -8.42 13.51 -5.51
N ALA A 184 -9.35 13.14 -6.38
CA ALA A 184 -10.79 13.13 -6.07
C ALA A 184 -11.17 11.87 -5.26
N VAL A 185 -10.45 11.62 -4.18
CA VAL A 185 -10.61 10.47 -3.28
C VAL A 185 -10.76 10.98 -1.86
N ASP A 186 -11.86 10.63 -1.20
CA ASP A 186 -12.09 10.97 0.20
C ASP A 186 -11.33 9.98 1.10
N SER A 187 -10.12 10.38 1.53
CA SER A 187 -9.27 9.56 2.38
C SER A 187 -8.52 10.42 3.39
N TRP A 188 -8.33 9.88 4.59
CA TRP A 188 -7.61 10.50 5.68
C TRP A 188 -6.22 11.03 5.26
N THR A 189 -5.47 10.23 4.49
CA THR A 189 -4.12 10.60 4.04
C THR A 189 -4.10 11.91 3.24
N PHE A 190 -5.07 12.12 2.35
CA PHE A 190 -5.15 13.33 1.53
C PHE A 190 -5.64 14.55 2.33
N HIS A 191 -6.50 14.34 3.33
CA HIS A 191 -6.89 15.42 4.25
C HIS A 191 -5.67 15.89 5.07
N VAL A 192 -4.88 14.97 5.60
CA VAL A 192 -3.65 15.31 6.35
C VAL A 192 -2.65 16.07 5.48
N ARG A 193 -2.46 15.68 4.23
CA ARG A 193 -1.60 16.39 3.27
C ARG A 193 -2.11 17.80 2.99
N ALA A 194 -3.39 17.94 2.71
CA ALA A 194 -4.02 19.24 2.44
C ALA A 194 -3.90 20.19 3.65
N ASP A 195 -4.16 19.69 4.86
CA ASP A 195 -4.05 20.47 6.11
C ASP A 195 -2.60 20.90 6.39
N ALA A 196 -1.63 20.01 6.15
CA ALA A 196 -0.21 20.31 6.33
C ALA A 196 0.26 21.41 5.35
N LEU A 197 -0.11 21.30 4.07
CA LEU A 197 0.17 22.32 3.05
C LEU A 197 -0.46 23.67 3.43
N ALA A 198 -1.75 23.68 3.74
CA ALA A 198 -2.46 24.90 4.12
C ALA A 198 -1.88 25.51 5.41
N GLY A 199 -1.50 24.66 6.37
CA GLY A 199 -0.86 25.10 7.62
C GLY A 199 0.48 25.79 7.38
N ALA A 200 1.35 25.19 6.57
CA ALA A 200 2.65 25.75 6.24
C ALA A 200 2.54 27.10 5.50
N LEU A 201 1.60 27.20 4.57
CA LEU A 201 1.41 28.42 3.77
C LEU A 201 0.77 29.57 4.57
N ARG A 202 -0.12 29.30 5.53
CA ARG A 202 -0.73 30.32 6.38
C ARG A 202 0.31 31.13 7.19
N ALA A 203 1.44 30.54 7.49
CA ALA A 203 2.52 31.20 8.24
C ALA A 203 3.37 32.14 7.38
N VAL A 204 3.17 32.16 6.05
CA VAL A 204 4.01 32.91 5.11
C VAL A 204 3.21 34.05 4.48
N PRO A 205 3.64 35.31 4.65
CA PRO A 205 2.98 36.46 4.02
C PRO A 205 2.93 36.28 2.49
N ASP A 206 1.82 36.70 1.91
CA ASP A 206 1.56 36.69 0.45
C ASP A 206 1.57 35.30 -0.22
N ALA A 207 1.69 34.21 0.57
CA ALA A 207 1.51 32.86 0.04
C ALA A 207 0.02 32.56 -0.15
N ALA A 208 -0.32 32.02 -1.32
CA ALA A 208 -1.68 31.63 -1.66
C ALA A 208 -1.68 30.25 -2.33
N VAL A 209 -2.67 29.44 -1.99
CA VAL A 209 -2.90 28.13 -2.61
C VAL A 209 -4.32 28.06 -3.16
N ARG A 210 -4.44 27.51 -4.37
CA ARG A 210 -5.70 27.04 -4.94
C ARG A 210 -5.64 25.53 -5.01
N THR A 211 -6.76 24.86 -4.79
CA THR A 211 -6.86 23.40 -4.90
C THR A 211 -7.72 23.03 -6.08
N GLU A 212 -7.23 22.12 -6.90
CA GLU A 212 -7.97 21.43 -7.95
C GLU A 212 -7.95 19.93 -7.67
N THR A 213 -9.05 19.27 -7.94
CA THR A 213 -9.16 17.81 -7.76
C THR A 213 -9.26 17.10 -9.09
N SER A 214 -8.69 15.89 -9.17
CA SER A 214 -8.81 15.02 -10.35
C SER A 214 -8.82 13.55 -9.98
N ALA A 215 -9.29 12.70 -10.90
CA ALA A 215 -9.03 11.28 -10.78
C ALA A 215 -7.52 11.00 -10.84
N LEU A 216 -7.06 9.93 -10.18
CA LEU A 216 -5.67 9.48 -10.14
C LEU A 216 -5.24 8.87 -11.50
N THR A 217 -5.28 9.70 -12.54
CA THR A 217 -4.80 9.36 -13.89
C THR A 217 -4.06 10.54 -14.50
N VAL A 218 -3.04 10.27 -15.30
CA VAL A 218 -2.24 11.30 -15.98
C VAL A 218 -3.11 12.23 -16.83
N ASP A 219 -4.14 11.72 -17.51
CA ASP A 219 -4.96 12.55 -18.39
C ASP A 219 -5.94 13.45 -17.62
N ALA A 220 -6.57 12.96 -16.58
CA ALA A 220 -7.44 13.77 -15.72
C ALA A 220 -6.65 14.87 -15.00
N ALA A 221 -5.49 14.54 -14.45
CA ALA A 221 -4.58 15.48 -13.81
C ALA A 221 -4.10 16.56 -14.79
N ARG A 222 -3.76 16.17 -16.03
CA ARG A 222 -3.43 17.13 -17.10
C ARG A 222 -4.56 18.14 -17.35
N GLN A 223 -5.80 17.64 -17.48
CA GLN A 223 -6.96 18.52 -17.73
C GLN A 223 -7.20 19.47 -16.55
N ALA A 224 -7.09 18.98 -15.30
CA ALA A 224 -7.23 19.80 -14.11
C ALA A 224 -6.14 20.89 -14.03
N ALA A 225 -4.90 20.52 -14.28
CA ALA A 225 -3.77 21.46 -14.29
C ALA A 225 -3.90 22.49 -15.44
N GLU A 226 -4.34 22.10 -16.65
CA GLU A 226 -4.60 23.03 -17.76
C GLU A 226 -5.65 24.06 -17.35
N ARG A 227 -6.78 23.65 -16.76
CA ARG A 227 -7.82 24.59 -16.28
C ARG A 227 -7.27 25.56 -15.24
N ALA A 228 -6.50 25.07 -14.28
CA ALA A 228 -5.93 25.91 -13.22
C ALA A 228 -4.90 26.91 -13.75
N LEU A 229 -4.07 26.52 -14.71
CA LEU A 229 -3.03 27.37 -15.28
C LEU A 229 -3.55 28.42 -16.25
N THR A 230 -4.72 28.18 -16.86
CA THR A 230 -5.38 29.10 -17.80
C THR A 230 -6.57 29.86 -17.18
N GLY A 231 -6.94 29.51 -15.96
CA GLY A 231 -8.06 30.12 -15.24
C GLY A 231 -7.79 31.56 -14.80
N PRO A 232 -8.80 32.22 -14.23
CA PRO A 232 -8.70 33.62 -13.80
C PRO A 232 -7.73 33.78 -12.61
N GLY A 233 -7.10 34.97 -12.55
CA GLY A 233 -6.17 35.35 -11.49
C GLY A 233 -4.70 35.05 -11.80
N PRO A 234 -3.81 35.33 -10.83
CA PRO A 234 -2.37 35.12 -11.03
C PRO A 234 -2.06 33.64 -11.24
N ARG A 235 -1.24 33.35 -12.26
CA ARG A 235 -0.81 31.98 -12.55
C ARG A 235 0.02 31.41 -11.38
N PRO A 236 -0.26 30.17 -10.92
CA PRO A 236 0.61 29.48 -9.98
C PRO A 236 2.02 29.30 -10.54
N THR A 237 3.02 29.45 -9.68
CA THR A 237 4.42 29.22 -10.04
C THR A 237 4.93 27.86 -9.53
N ALA A 238 4.19 27.23 -8.62
CA ALA A 238 4.46 25.89 -8.11
C ALA A 238 3.19 25.05 -8.06
N LEU A 239 3.26 23.84 -8.59
CA LEU A 239 2.24 22.82 -8.51
C LEU A 239 2.70 21.75 -7.52
N VAL A 240 1.96 21.58 -6.42
CA VAL A 240 2.14 20.53 -5.41
C VAL A 240 1.12 19.44 -5.70
N CYS A 241 1.58 18.29 -6.12
CA CYS A 241 0.73 17.17 -6.49
C CYS A 241 0.80 16.08 -5.42
N ASP A 242 -0.35 15.53 -5.03
CA ASP A 242 -0.45 14.49 -4.00
C ASP A 242 0.02 13.10 -4.46
N ASP A 243 0.44 12.96 -5.71
CA ASP A 243 0.89 11.69 -6.30
C ASP A 243 1.74 11.98 -7.54
N ASP A 244 2.72 11.13 -7.85
CA ASP A 244 3.57 11.27 -9.04
C ASP A 244 2.79 11.11 -10.35
N ILE A 245 1.68 10.37 -10.34
CA ILE A 245 0.76 10.26 -11.49
C ILE A 245 0.12 11.63 -11.78
N LEU A 246 -0.29 12.34 -10.72
CA LEU A 246 -0.83 13.69 -10.84
C LEU A 246 0.25 14.67 -11.32
N ALA A 247 1.47 14.56 -10.78
CA ALA A 247 2.60 15.38 -11.19
C ALA A 247 2.99 15.18 -12.67
N ALA A 248 2.98 13.94 -13.15
CA ALA A 248 3.21 13.64 -14.57
C ALA A 248 2.13 14.28 -15.47
N GLY A 249 0.87 14.27 -15.02
CA GLY A 249 -0.22 14.98 -15.68
C GLY A 249 0.01 16.50 -15.71
N ALA A 250 0.43 17.07 -14.57
CA ALA A 250 0.75 18.48 -14.44
C ALA A 250 1.91 18.90 -15.37
N CYS A 251 3.00 18.13 -15.42
CA CYS A 251 4.11 18.35 -16.35
C CYS A 251 3.63 18.35 -17.81
N LYS A 252 2.75 17.42 -18.15
CA LYS A 252 2.16 17.35 -19.50
C LYS A 252 1.28 18.57 -19.81
N ALA A 253 0.52 19.08 -18.83
CA ALA A 253 -0.27 20.30 -18.96
C ALA A 253 0.62 21.54 -19.21
N VAL A 254 1.64 21.72 -18.39
CA VAL A 254 2.61 22.83 -18.51
C VAL A 254 3.21 22.86 -19.93
N ARG A 255 3.71 21.72 -20.42
CA ARG A 255 4.28 21.61 -21.79
C ARG A 255 3.26 21.90 -22.89
N ARG A 256 2.02 21.44 -22.78
CA ARG A 256 0.97 21.69 -23.77
C ARG A 256 0.59 23.18 -23.87
N LEU A 257 0.75 23.92 -22.77
CA LEU A 257 0.55 25.38 -22.73
C LEU A 257 1.78 26.17 -23.20
N GLY A 258 2.82 25.50 -23.70
CA GLY A 258 4.06 26.12 -24.14
C GLY A 258 4.96 26.63 -23.01
N LEU A 259 4.67 26.18 -21.76
CA LEU A 259 5.44 26.51 -20.57
C LEU A 259 6.49 25.42 -20.28
N ARG A 260 7.51 25.77 -19.51
CA ARG A 260 8.62 24.89 -19.16
C ARG A 260 8.56 24.51 -17.69
N VAL A 261 8.93 23.25 -17.41
CA VAL A 261 9.21 22.73 -16.07
C VAL A 261 10.74 22.60 -15.99
N PRO A 262 11.39 23.18 -15.00
CA PRO A 262 10.86 23.96 -13.88
C PRO A 262 10.81 25.49 -14.11
N GLU A 263 11.33 26.01 -15.21
CA GLU A 263 11.68 27.44 -15.39
C GLU A 263 10.47 28.37 -15.29
N ASP A 264 9.32 27.98 -15.84
CA ASP A 264 8.09 28.78 -15.79
C ASP A 264 7.14 28.33 -14.70
N VAL A 265 7.18 27.02 -14.35
CA VAL A 265 6.33 26.39 -13.32
C VAL A 265 7.07 25.20 -12.71
N SER A 266 7.34 25.26 -11.42
CA SER A 266 7.83 24.12 -10.64
C SER A 266 6.72 23.09 -10.40
N VAL A 267 7.06 21.80 -10.45
CA VAL A 267 6.12 20.69 -10.19
C VAL A 267 6.75 19.73 -9.21
N SER A 268 6.04 19.42 -8.13
CA SER A 268 6.42 18.36 -7.20
C SER A 268 5.38 17.23 -7.17
N GLY A 269 5.86 16.01 -6.99
CA GLY A 269 5.06 14.81 -6.80
C GLY A 269 5.07 14.32 -5.36
N PHE A 270 4.55 13.11 -5.18
CA PHE A 270 4.51 12.37 -3.94
C PHE A 270 4.49 10.86 -4.27
N ASP A 271 5.16 10.01 -3.49
CA ASP A 271 5.30 8.56 -3.50
C ASP A 271 6.67 8.04 -3.98
N ASP A 272 7.41 8.76 -4.82
CA ASP A 272 8.66 8.34 -5.49
C ASP A 272 8.47 7.03 -6.28
N LEU A 273 7.44 7.01 -7.12
CA LEU A 273 7.16 5.92 -8.04
C LEU A 273 8.19 5.89 -9.19
N SER A 274 8.27 4.78 -9.93
CA SER A 274 9.09 4.68 -11.15
C SER A 274 8.78 5.80 -12.16
N LEU A 275 7.56 6.32 -12.15
CA LEU A 275 7.13 7.44 -12.97
C LEU A 275 7.90 8.73 -12.67
N ALA A 276 8.33 8.93 -11.41
CA ALA A 276 9.08 10.12 -11.00
C ALA A 276 10.41 10.29 -11.76
N THR A 277 11.03 9.19 -12.16
CA THR A 277 12.27 9.18 -12.95
C THR A 277 12.04 8.92 -14.44
N ALA A 278 10.81 8.58 -14.84
CA ALA A 278 10.46 8.34 -16.24
C ALA A 278 10.03 9.62 -17.00
N VAL A 279 9.66 10.66 -16.26
CA VAL A 279 9.33 11.96 -16.85
C VAL A 279 10.56 12.87 -16.92
N GLU A 280 10.57 13.83 -17.86
CA GLU A 280 11.64 14.79 -18.06
C GLU A 280 11.11 16.22 -17.89
N PRO A 281 11.67 17.02 -16.97
CA PRO A 281 12.69 16.65 -15.99
C PRO A 281 12.17 15.66 -14.94
N GLU A 282 13.07 14.88 -14.31
CA GLU A 282 12.72 13.98 -13.20
C GLU A 282 12.06 14.75 -12.05
N LEU A 283 11.05 14.13 -11.41
CA LEU A 283 10.24 14.79 -10.38
C LEU A 283 10.97 14.92 -9.04
N THR A 284 10.96 16.11 -8.49
CA THR A 284 11.07 16.33 -7.06
C THR A 284 9.82 15.75 -6.41
N THR A 285 9.99 14.82 -5.47
CA THR A 285 8.89 14.05 -4.88
C THR A 285 9.21 13.63 -3.45
N VAL A 286 8.23 13.12 -2.72
CA VAL A 286 8.42 12.55 -1.38
C VAL A 286 8.45 11.04 -1.51
N ARG A 287 9.54 10.42 -1.04
CA ARG A 287 9.66 8.96 -0.99
C ARG A 287 8.89 8.38 0.17
N LEU A 288 7.95 7.50 -0.14
CA LEU A 288 7.21 6.72 0.84
C LEU A 288 7.84 5.34 1.05
N PRO A 289 7.96 4.87 2.31
CA PRO A 289 8.55 3.57 2.63
C PRO A 289 7.56 2.42 2.39
N ALA A 290 7.05 2.24 1.17
CA ALA A 290 5.96 1.33 0.84
C ALA A 290 6.20 -0.12 1.28
N GLU A 291 7.40 -0.67 1.06
CA GLU A 291 7.72 -2.04 1.50
C GLU A 291 7.71 -2.16 3.03
N GLU A 292 8.21 -1.13 3.74
CA GLU A 292 8.20 -1.12 5.20
C GLU A 292 6.76 -1.01 5.74
N VAL A 293 5.89 -0.23 5.10
CA VAL A 293 4.44 -0.17 5.42
C VAL A 293 3.84 -1.58 5.37
N GLY A 294 4.08 -2.31 4.28
CA GLY A 294 3.60 -3.68 4.14
C GLY A 294 4.18 -4.63 5.17
N ALA A 295 5.49 -4.54 5.41
CA ALA A 295 6.18 -5.36 6.40
C ALA A 295 5.65 -5.13 7.81
N ARG A 296 5.49 -3.87 8.23
CA ARG A 296 4.91 -3.50 9.53
C ARG A 296 3.45 -3.90 9.65
N GLY A 297 2.66 -3.73 8.59
CA GLY A 297 1.27 -4.17 8.54
C GLY A 297 1.14 -5.67 8.78
N MET A 298 1.97 -6.48 8.13
CA MET A 298 1.96 -7.94 8.33
C MET A 298 2.48 -8.32 9.72
N ALA A 299 3.53 -7.68 10.22
CA ALA A 299 4.05 -7.93 11.56
C ALA A 299 3.02 -7.60 12.65
N ALA A 300 2.29 -6.48 12.50
CA ALA A 300 1.19 -6.11 13.40
C ALA A 300 0.06 -7.16 13.38
N LEU A 301 -0.35 -7.62 12.19
CA LEU A 301 -1.36 -8.67 12.08
C LEU A 301 -0.92 -9.96 12.76
N LEU A 302 0.32 -10.40 12.55
CA LEU A 302 0.87 -11.59 13.21
C LEU A 302 0.88 -11.43 14.74
N ALA A 303 1.23 -10.25 15.26
CA ALA A 303 1.19 -9.99 16.70
C ALA A 303 -0.23 -10.16 17.26
N VAL A 304 -1.26 -9.62 16.57
CA VAL A 304 -2.66 -9.80 16.96
C VAL A 304 -3.07 -11.28 16.96
N LEU A 305 -2.71 -12.03 15.92
CA LEU A 305 -3.01 -13.44 15.79
C LEU A 305 -2.34 -14.31 16.86
N GLU A 306 -1.23 -13.84 17.41
CA GLU A 306 -0.49 -14.47 18.50
C GLU A 306 -0.87 -13.96 19.89
N ASN A 307 -1.92 -13.13 20.00
CA ASN A 307 -2.34 -12.44 21.21
C ASN A 307 -1.22 -11.60 21.87
N ARG A 308 -0.31 -11.05 21.05
CA ARG A 308 0.69 -10.07 21.46
C ARG A 308 0.18 -8.65 21.15
N PRO A 309 0.55 -7.63 21.93
CA PRO A 309 0.19 -6.26 21.61
C PRO A 309 0.80 -5.87 20.25
N PRO A 310 -0.01 -5.42 19.27
CA PRO A 310 0.52 -4.91 18.02
C PRO A 310 1.11 -3.51 18.23
N GLU A 311 2.12 -3.18 17.42
CA GLU A 311 2.70 -1.84 17.40
C GLU A 311 1.95 -0.99 16.36
N SER A 312 1.44 0.18 16.78
CA SER A 312 1.01 1.23 15.86
C SER A 312 2.18 2.19 15.64
N VAL A 313 2.48 2.50 14.38
CA VAL A 313 3.69 3.24 14.00
C VAL A 313 3.36 4.29 12.94
N ALA A 314 4.07 5.42 12.98
CA ALA A 314 4.17 6.37 11.88
C ALA A 314 5.58 6.30 11.29
N LEU A 315 5.67 5.95 10.01
CA LEU A 315 6.94 5.78 9.32
C LEU A 315 7.41 7.12 8.73
N PRO A 316 8.70 7.46 8.87
CA PRO A 316 9.25 8.69 8.31
C PRO A 316 9.29 8.63 6.78
N VAL A 317 9.33 9.82 6.18
CA VAL A 317 9.43 10.03 4.74
C VAL A 317 10.64 10.92 4.41
N GLU A 318 11.00 10.99 3.13
CA GLU A 318 12.15 11.75 2.65
C GLU A 318 11.81 12.53 1.39
N LEU A 319 12.11 13.82 1.36
CA LEU A 319 12.04 14.63 0.16
C LEU A 319 13.21 14.31 -0.78
N ILE A 320 12.90 13.90 -1.99
CA ILE A 320 13.87 13.63 -3.06
C ILE A 320 13.86 14.80 -4.04
N VAL A 321 14.83 15.66 -3.96
CA VAL A 321 14.95 16.82 -4.85
C VAL A 321 15.56 16.40 -6.19
N ARG A 322 14.86 16.72 -7.28
CA ARG A 322 15.28 16.47 -8.65
C ARG A 322 15.09 17.71 -9.54
N GLY A 323 15.00 17.51 -10.85
CA GLY A 323 15.00 18.59 -11.84
C GLY A 323 13.70 19.35 -12.05
N SER A 324 12.58 18.94 -11.45
CA SER A 324 11.26 19.53 -11.73
C SER A 324 10.91 20.76 -10.88
N THR A 325 11.81 21.18 -9.99
CA THR A 325 11.64 22.37 -9.15
C THR A 325 12.85 23.30 -9.25
N ALA A 326 12.62 24.61 -9.32
CA ALA A 326 13.66 25.64 -9.36
C ALA A 326 13.18 26.92 -8.66
N ARG A 327 14.02 27.94 -8.61
CA ARG A 327 13.64 29.27 -8.10
C ARG A 327 12.41 29.80 -8.86
N ALA A 328 11.51 30.42 -8.11
CA ALA A 328 10.36 31.08 -8.71
C ALA A 328 10.81 32.10 -9.75
N ALA A 329 10.17 32.08 -10.92
CA ALA A 329 10.31 33.16 -11.87
C ALA A 329 9.67 34.44 -11.30
N ASP A 330 10.29 35.59 -11.53
CA ASP A 330 9.85 36.92 -11.06
C ASP A 330 8.44 37.28 -11.54
#